data_dd68b9e63dbc5ea31382c872d4bd0a94
#
_entry.id   dd68b9e63dbc5ea31382c872d4bd0a94
#
_cell.length_a   1.000
_cell.length_b   1.000
_cell.length_c   1.000
_cell.angle_alpha   90.00
_cell.angle_beta   90.00
_cell.angle_gamma   90.00
#
_symmetry.space_group_name_H-M   'P 1'
#
loop_
_entity.id
_entity.type
_entity.pdbx_description
1 polymer ?
#
loop_
_entity_poly.entity_id
_entity_poly.type
_entity_poly.pdbx_seq_one_letter_code
_entity_poly.pdbx_strand_id
1 'polypeptide(L)'
;MEYDEEGTFLIWIMDTFVHILSSSDSKSMIQMFNVSKTYIGEVKVEALKDINLHIKRGEFIFLVGPSGAGKSTLTRLLIREELPTKGQIMVDDRSLLRMREREIPYYRRKIGFIFQDFRLLMERTIYENVAFAMEAIELPANEIRERVPAVLEMVGLEDKINSYPHQLSGGQQQRVCIARAVVNDPLLIIADEPTGNLDPDNSWEVMNILHAINKRGTTVITATHDREMVNRMKKRVIALCDGCIVRDEERGEY
;
A
#
# COMPACT_ATOMS: atom_id res chain seq x y z
N MET A 1 -49.33 11.25 -19.98
CA MET A 1 -48.23 10.33 -19.64
C MET A 1 -47.06 11.23 -19.31
N GLU A 2 -46.97 11.59 -18.01
CA GLU A 2 -45.85 12.37 -17.48
C GLU A 2 -44.73 11.41 -17.16
N TYR A 3 -43.57 11.62 -17.77
CA TYR A 3 -42.33 10.96 -17.38
C TYR A 3 -41.69 11.84 -16.30
N ASP A 4 -41.47 11.30 -15.10
CA ASP A 4 -40.79 12.01 -14.04
C ASP A 4 -39.27 12.13 -14.35
N GLU A 5 -38.74 13.31 -14.14
CA GLU A 5 -37.32 13.63 -14.41
C GLU A 5 -36.36 12.82 -13.50
N GLU A 6 -36.80 12.24 -12.38
CA GLU A 6 -36.00 11.43 -11.47
C GLU A 6 -35.66 10.03 -12.03
N GLY A 7 -36.57 9.41 -12.81
CA GLY A 7 -36.30 8.11 -13.42
C GLY A 7 -35.22 8.14 -14.49
N THR A 8 -35.16 9.22 -15.25
CA THR A 8 -34.16 9.40 -16.32
C THR A 8 -32.75 9.66 -15.75
N PHE A 9 -32.65 10.36 -14.62
CA PHE A 9 -31.39 10.64 -13.93
C PHE A 9 -30.78 9.39 -13.30
N LEU A 10 -31.60 8.53 -12.69
CA LEU A 10 -31.17 7.24 -12.13
C LEU A 10 -30.70 6.25 -13.20
N ILE A 11 -31.37 6.21 -14.35
CA ILE A 11 -30.98 5.37 -15.50
C ILE A 11 -29.65 5.87 -16.09
N TRP A 12 -29.48 7.18 -16.23
CA TRP A 12 -28.22 7.77 -16.72
C TRP A 12 -27.04 7.51 -15.76
N ILE A 13 -27.26 7.58 -14.45
CA ILE A 13 -26.26 7.21 -13.42
C ILE A 13 -25.95 5.73 -13.52
N MET A 14 -26.93 4.85 -13.67
CA MET A 14 -26.72 3.42 -13.79
C MET A 14 -26.00 3.06 -15.10
N ASP A 15 -26.35 3.65 -16.23
CA ASP A 15 -25.68 3.42 -17.54
C ASP A 15 -24.25 3.98 -17.52
N THR A 16 -24.00 5.12 -16.90
CA THR A 16 -22.63 5.66 -16.73
C THR A 16 -21.80 4.74 -15.82
N PHE A 17 -22.39 4.19 -14.76
CA PHE A 17 -21.73 3.20 -13.90
C PHE A 17 -21.47 1.87 -14.61
N VAL A 18 -22.38 1.39 -15.44
CA VAL A 18 -22.21 0.16 -16.24
C VAL A 18 -21.17 0.35 -17.34
N HIS A 19 -21.09 1.53 -17.95
CA HIS A 19 -20.07 1.84 -18.97
C HIS A 19 -18.66 1.98 -18.39
N ILE A 20 -18.51 2.48 -17.16
CA ILE A 20 -17.24 2.52 -16.42
C ILE A 20 -16.79 1.10 -16.04
N LEU A 21 -17.74 0.18 -15.80
CA LEU A 21 -17.46 -1.22 -15.47
C LEU A 21 -17.21 -2.12 -16.70
N SER A 22 -17.53 -1.67 -17.91
CA SER A 22 -17.42 -2.48 -19.14
C SER A 22 -16.23 -2.19 -20.04
N SER A 23 -15.37 -1.21 -19.70
CA SER A 23 -14.09 -1.04 -20.41
C SER A 23 -13.10 -2.10 -19.92
N SER A 24 -13.01 -3.18 -20.67
CA SER A 24 -12.00 -4.22 -20.55
C SER A 24 -10.62 -3.65 -20.84
N ASP A 25 -9.94 -3.10 -19.81
CA ASP A 25 -8.48 -3.03 -19.81
C ASP A 25 -7.96 -2.86 -18.38
N SER A 26 -7.12 -3.79 -17.97
CA SER A 26 -6.42 -3.90 -16.69
C SER A 26 -7.33 -3.74 -15.44
N LYS A 27 -7.64 -4.85 -14.76
CA LYS A 27 -8.43 -4.86 -13.51
C LYS A 27 -7.91 -3.80 -12.53
N SER A 28 -8.81 -2.93 -12.07
CA SER A 28 -8.51 -1.92 -11.07
C SER A 28 -8.02 -2.56 -9.77
N MET A 29 -6.99 -1.99 -9.15
CA MET A 29 -6.54 -2.37 -7.81
C MET A 29 -7.15 -1.47 -6.75
N ILE A 30 -7.14 -0.15 -6.99
CA ILE A 30 -7.69 0.84 -6.07
C ILE A 30 -8.51 1.84 -6.85
N GLN A 31 -9.69 2.16 -6.32
CA GLN A 31 -10.54 3.26 -6.80
C GLN A 31 -11.00 4.08 -5.61
N MET A 32 -10.81 5.37 -5.67
CA MET A 32 -11.29 6.35 -4.71
C MET A 32 -12.19 7.36 -5.42
N PHE A 33 -13.37 7.58 -4.86
CA PHE A 33 -14.38 8.50 -5.41
C PHE A 33 -14.77 9.53 -4.35
N ASN A 34 -14.40 10.80 -4.58
CA ASN A 34 -14.69 11.96 -3.74
C ASN A 34 -14.34 11.72 -2.26
N VAL A 35 -13.20 11.06 -2.02
CA VAL A 35 -12.80 10.64 -0.67
C VAL A 35 -12.27 11.82 0.12
N SER A 36 -12.89 12.08 1.26
CA SER A 36 -12.43 13.08 2.23
C SER A 36 -12.27 12.45 3.61
N LYS A 37 -11.26 12.90 4.35
CA LYS A 37 -11.01 12.51 5.73
C LYS A 37 -10.80 13.74 6.60
N THR A 38 -11.64 13.86 7.61
CA THR A 38 -11.56 14.90 8.62
C THR A 38 -11.38 14.28 10.00
N TYR A 39 -10.37 14.71 10.71
CA TYR A 39 -10.17 14.41 12.13
C TYR A 39 -10.84 15.49 12.98
N ILE A 40 -11.59 15.05 13.97
CA ILE A 40 -12.29 15.93 14.93
C ILE A 40 -11.57 15.76 16.27
N GLY A 41 -10.80 16.76 16.66
CA GLY A 41 -10.12 16.90 17.95
C GLY A 41 -10.42 18.30 18.51
N GLU A 42 -9.48 18.87 19.25
CA GLU A 42 -9.56 20.29 19.69
C GLU A 42 -9.63 21.24 18.49
N VAL A 43 -8.96 20.87 17.40
CA VAL A 43 -9.03 21.56 16.11
C VAL A 43 -9.45 20.57 15.06
N LYS A 44 -10.40 20.98 14.20
CA LYS A 44 -10.83 20.20 13.03
C LYS A 44 -9.74 20.24 11.96
N VAL A 45 -9.19 19.08 11.60
CA VAL A 45 -8.16 18.93 10.56
C VAL A 45 -8.73 18.13 9.39
N GLU A 46 -8.81 18.74 8.23
CA GLU A 46 -9.22 18.10 7.00
C GLU A 46 -7.97 17.53 6.29
N ALA A 47 -7.65 16.28 6.60
CA ALA A 47 -6.43 15.62 6.17
C ALA A 47 -6.45 15.16 4.71
N LEU A 48 -7.65 14.86 4.16
CA LEU A 48 -7.86 14.57 2.74
C LEU A 48 -9.14 15.25 2.26
N LYS A 49 -9.09 15.81 1.04
CA LYS A 49 -10.14 16.62 0.45
C LYS A 49 -10.42 16.14 -0.97
N ASP A 50 -11.60 15.58 -1.17
CA ASP A 50 -12.13 15.21 -2.49
C ASP A 50 -11.15 14.40 -3.36
N ILE A 51 -10.51 13.39 -2.77
CA ILE A 51 -9.55 12.55 -3.46
C ILE A 51 -10.29 11.65 -4.45
N ASN A 52 -9.92 11.80 -5.73
CA ASN A 52 -10.34 10.95 -6.82
C ASN A 52 -9.07 10.27 -7.38
N LEU A 53 -8.99 8.93 -7.29
CA LEU A 53 -7.77 8.19 -7.62
C LEU A 53 -8.12 6.82 -8.20
N HIS A 54 -7.43 6.46 -9.26
CA HIS A 54 -7.51 5.13 -9.86
C HIS A 54 -6.11 4.54 -10.02
N ILE A 55 -5.87 3.36 -9.43
CA ILE A 55 -4.62 2.61 -9.52
C ILE A 55 -4.93 1.25 -10.14
N LYS A 56 -4.21 0.89 -11.19
CA LYS A 56 -4.32 -0.39 -11.87
C LYS A 56 -3.52 -1.48 -11.12
N ARG A 57 -3.87 -2.74 -11.33
CA ARG A 57 -3.09 -3.86 -10.79
C ARG A 57 -1.68 -3.88 -11.40
N GLY A 58 -0.69 -4.18 -10.56
CA GLY A 58 0.70 -4.25 -10.99
C GLY A 58 1.38 -2.89 -11.21
N GLU A 59 0.73 -1.76 -10.93
CA GLU A 59 1.39 -0.45 -10.97
C GLU A 59 2.38 -0.28 -9.83
N PHE A 60 3.43 0.49 -10.09
CA PHE A 60 4.34 1.02 -9.07
C PHE A 60 4.13 2.53 -8.97
N ILE A 61 3.75 3.01 -7.80
CA ILE A 61 3.38 4.39 -7.57
C ILE A 61 4.24 5.00 -6.44
N PHE A 62 4.75 6.20 -6.68
CA PHE A 62 5.26 7.08 -5.65
C PHE A 62 4.16 8.03 -5.18
N LEU A 63 3.90 8.04 -3.89
CA LEU A 63 3.04 9.01 -3.21
C LEU A 63 3.93 10.05 -2.55
N VAL A 64 4.00 11.25 -3.13
CA VAL A 64 4.91 12.31 -2.68
C VAL A 64 4.17 13.51 -2.10
N GLY A 65 4.88 14.38 -1.42
CA GLY A 65 4.35 15.62 -0.85
C GLY A 65 4.99 15.96 0.50
N PRO A 66 4.82 17.19 0.98
CA PRO A 66 5.39 17.64 2.26
C PRO A 66 4.85 16.84 3.45
N SER A 67 5.49 17.00 4.62
CA SER A 67 4.94 16.46 5.86
C SER A 67 3.56 17.05 6.12
N GLY A 68 2.61 16.22 6.57
CA GLY A 68 1.23 16.66 6.79
C GLY A 68 0.35 16.73 5.51
N ALA A 69 0.87 16.46 4.31
CA ALA A 69 0.08 16.51 3.08
C ALA A 69 -1.06 15.48 2.97
N GLY A 70 -1.14 14.51 3.89
CA GLY A 70 -2.17 13.47 3.90
C GLY A 70 -1.71 12.09 3.45
N LYS A 71 -0.42 11.89 3.14
CA LYS A 71 0.13 10.60 2.67
C LYS A 71 -0.20 9.44 3.63
N SER A 72 0.17 9.56 4.90
CA SER A 72 -0.08 8.51 5.90
C SER A 72 -1.58 8.34 6.20
N THR A 73 -2.40 9.40 6.06
CA THR A 73 -3.87 9.26 6.15
C THR A 73 -4.40 8.41 5.00
N LEU A 74 -3.93 8.65 3.77
CA LEU A 74 -4.33 7.88 2.60
C LEU A 74 -3.94 6.39 2.75
N THR A 75 -2.72 6.10 3.21
CA THR A 75 -2.27 4.71 3.43
C THR A 75 -3.08 4.01 4.52
N ARG A 76 -3.43 4.70 5.62
CA ARG A 76 -4.29 4.17 6.70
C ARG A 76 -5.71 3.86 6.24
N LEU A 77 -6.27 4.67 5.35
CA LEU A 77 -7.57 4.37 4.74
C LEU A 77 -7.49 3.10 3.90
N LEU A 78 -6.41 2.92 3.12
CA LEU A 78 -6.23 1.74 2.26
C LEU A 78 -6.10 0.44 3.04
N ILE A 79 -5.48 0.43 4.23
CA ILE A 79 -5.42 -0.76 5.09
C ILE A 79 -6.65 -0.90 6.01
N ARG A 80 -7.64 -0.04 5.83
CA ARG A 80 -8.87 -0.03 6.65
C ARG A 80 -8.58 0.16 8.16
N GLU A 81 -7.46 0.83 8.48
CA GLU A 81 -7.18 1.28 9.86
C GLU A 81 -8.13 2.40 10.24
N GLU A 82 -8.48 3.22 9.26
CA GLU A 82 -9.45 4.28 9.38
C GLU A 82 -10.53 4.22 8.29
N LEU A 83 -11.62 4.94 8.50
CA LEU A 83 -12.68 5.15 7.52
C LEU A 83 -12.64 6.58 6.98
N PRO A 84 -12.98 6.79 5.71
CA PRO A 84 -13.19 8.13 5.18
C PRO A 84 -14.40 8.79 5.84
N THR A 85 -14.39 10.11 5.93
CA THR A 85 -15.54 10.90 6.39
C THR A 85 -16.61 11.03 5.29
N LYS A 86 -16.15 11.05 4.02
CA LYS A 86 -17.00 11.08 2.82
C LYS A 86 -16.35 10.29 1.70
N GLY A 87 -17.15 9.94 0.68
CA GLY A 87 -16.70 9.26 -0.51
C GLY A 87 -16.66 7.73 -0.38
N GLN A 88 -16.10 7.06 -1.36
CA GLN A 88 -16.02 5.60 -1.44
C GLN A 88 -14.60 5.15 -1.79
N ILE A 89 -14.19 4.03 -1.21
CA ILE A 89 -12.91 3.39 -1.50
C ILE A 89 -13.19 1.93 -1.86
N MET A 90 -12.72 1.55 -3.04
CA MET A 90 -12.71 0.18 -3.53
C MET A 90 -11.27 -0.31 -3.61
N VAL A 91 -10.99 -1.51 -3.10
CA VAL A 91 -9.70 -2.19 -3.23
C VAL A 91 -9.96 -3.63 -3.60
N ASP A 92 -9.32 -4.13 -4.68
CA ASP A 92 -9.53 -5.49 -5.17
C ASP A 92 -11.04 -5.79 -5.38
N ASP A 93 -11.77 -4.84 -6.00
CA ASP A 93 -13.22 -4.87 -6.26
C ASP A 93 -14.10 -4.96 -4.99
N ARG A 94 -13.54 -4.67 -3.81
CA ARG A 94 -14.25 -4.68 -2.52
C ARG A 94 -14.39 -3.27 -1.96
N SER A 95 -15.61 -2.90 -1.57
CA SER A 95 -15.86 -1.64 -0.86
C SER A 95 -15.37 -1.70 0.58
N LEU A 96 -14.40 -0.85 0.93
CA LEU A 96 -13.89 -0.78 2.30
C LEU A 96 -14.93 -0.27 3.31
N LEU A 97 -15.89 0.55 2.88
CA LEU A 97 -16.94 1.06 3.75
C LEU A 97 -17.96 -0.03 4.12
N ARG A 98 -18.27 -0.92 3.18
CA ARG A 98 -19.24 -1.99 3.37
C ARG A 98 -18.65 -3.24 4.04
N MET A 99 -17.35 -3.27 4.21
CA MET A 99 -16.63 -4.40 4.82
C MET A 99 -16.98 -4.50 6.31
N ARG A 100 -17.44 -5.67 6.73
CA ARG A 100 -17.73 -5.96 8.14
C ARG A 100 -16.44 -6.14 8.93
N GLU A 101 -16.43 -5.86 10.22
CA GLU A 101 -15.22 -5.96 11.06
C GLU A 101 -14.55 -7.33 11.00
N ARG A 102 -15.31 -8.41 10.97
CA ARG A 102 -14.80 -9.79 10.82
C ARG A 102 -14.09 -10.07 9.48
N GLU A 103 -14.29 -9.26 8.47
CA GLU A 103 -13.68 -9.40 7.13
C GLU A 103 -12.35 -8.64 7.03
N ILE A 104 -12.12 -7.66 7.92
CA ILE A 104 -10.92 -6.81 7.91
C ILE A 104 -9.63 -7.64 8.04
N PRO A 105 -9.51 -8.63 8.96
CA PRO A 105 -8.30 -9.45 9.03
C PRO A 105 -8.00 -10.18 7.71
N TYR A 106 -9.01 -10.74 7.05
CA TYR A 106 -8.85 -11.43 5.75
C TYR A 106 -8.48 -10.47 4.62
N TYR A 107 -8.97 -9.23 4.67
CA TYR A 107 -8.56 -8.18 3.75
C TYR A 107 -7.10 -7.81 3.95
N ARG A 108 -6.67 -7.56 5.20
CA ARG A 108 -5.30 -7.16 5.53
C ARG A 108 -4.27 -8.25 5.20
N ARG A 109 -4.64 -9.53 5.19
CA ARG A 109 -3.78 -10.65 4.76
C ARG A 109 -3.32 -10.52 3.30
N LYS A 110 -4.08 -9.77 2.47
CA LYS A 110 -3.76 -9.52 1.06
C LYS A 110 -2.91 -8.26 0.84
N ILE A 111 -2.54 -7.58 1.92
CA ILE A 111 -1.78 -6.34 1.88
C ILE A 111 -0.50 -6.52 2.69
N GLY A 112 0.65 -6.28 2.07
CA GLY A 112 1.92 -6.12 2.76
C GLY A 112 2.10 -4.66 3.17
N PHE A 113 2.31 -4.40 4.45
CA PHE A 113 2.60 -3.05 4.93
C PHE A 113 4.03 -2.97 5.47
N ILE A 114 4.80 -2.01 4.97
CA ILE A 114 6.19 -1.76 5.35
C ILE A 114 6.21 -0.41 6.06
N PHE A 115 6.58 -0.44 7.34
CA PHE A 115 6.65 0.74 8.20
C PHE A 115 8.04 1.39 8.14
N GLN A 116 8.11 2.68 8.39
CA GLN A 116 9.37 3.43 8.51
C GLN A 116 10.21 2.95 9.71
N ASP A 117 9.58 2.57 10.81
CA ASP A 117 10.18 2.17 12.10
C ASP A 117 10.33 0.65 12.25
N PHE A 118 10.59 -0.08 11.21
CA PHE A 118 10.81 -1.52 11.09
C PHE A 118 9.78 -2.42 11.81
N ARG A 119 9.43 -2.16 13.06
CA ARG A 119 8.51 -2.94 13.91
C ARG A 119 8.87 -4.42 13.94
N LEU A 120 10.16 -4.72 14.07
CA LEU A 120 10.63 -6.08 14.24
C LEU A 120 10.44 -6.57 15.67
N LEU A 121 10.21 -7.87 15.81
CA LEU A 121 10.13 -8.55 17.10
C LEU A 121 11.57 -8.80 17.57
N MET A 122 12.07 -7.96 18.49
CA MET A 122 13.49 -7.90 18.87
C MET A 122 13.99 -9.18 19.55
N GLU A 123 13.09 -9.90 20.24
CA GLU A 123 13.35 -11.14 20.97
C GLU A 123 13.21 -12.41 20.09
N ARG A 124 12.94 -12.21 18.77
CA ARG A 124 12.79 -13.29 17.81
C ARG A 124 13.86 -13.22 16.74
N THR A 125 14.25 -14.39 16.23
CA THR A 125 15.17 -14.49 15.08
C THR A 125 14.55 -13.87 13.82
N ILE A 126 15.36 -13.69 12.80
CA ILE A 126 14.89 -13.19 11.49
C ILE A 126 13.91 -14.19 10.86
N TYR A 127 14.18 -15.49 10.97
CA TYR A 127 13.23 -16.53 10.58
C TYR A 127 11.87 -16.34 11.26
N GLU A 128 11.86 -16.23 12.58
CA GLU A 128 10.64 -16.10 13.37
C GLU A 128 9.89 -14.77 13.11
N ASN A 129 10.62 -13.69 12.79
CA ASN A 129 10.01 -12.43 12.39
C ASN A 129 9.20 -12.56 11.08
N VAL A 130 9.71 -13.31 10.10
CA VAL A 130 9.01 -13.55 8.83
C VAL A 130 7.93 -14.61 9.01
N ALA A 131 8.23 -15.71 9.71
CA ALA A 131 7.30 -16.79 10.01
C ALA A 131 6.03 -16.30 10.73
N PHE A 132 6.17 -15.31 11.62
CA PHE A 132 5.07 -14.74 12.38
C PHE A 132 3.91 -14.26 11.49
N ALA A 133 4.19 -13.70 10.31
CA ALA A 133 3.15 -13.26 9.39
C ALA A 133 2.35 -14.45 8.79
N MET A 134 2.97 -15.61 8.65
CA MET A 134 2.33 -16.85 8.18
C MET A 134 1.60 -17.56 9.32
N GLU A 135 2.19 -17.59 10.52
CA GLU A 135 1.56 -18.13 11.74
C GLU A 135 0.27 -17.39 12.09
N ALA A 136 0.26 -16.05 11.95
CA ALA A 136 -0.91 -15.21 12.22
C ALA A 136 -2.11 -15.50 11.29
N ILE A 137 -1.89 -16.18 10.18
CA ILE A 137 -2.95 -16.64 9.28
C ILE A 137 -3.14 -18.16 9.31
N GLU A 138 -2.54 -18.82 10.29
CA GLU A 138 -2.69 -20.26 10.58
C GLU A 138 -2.21 -21.15 9.43
N LEU A 139 -1.15 -20.75 8.72
CA LEU A 139 -0.57 -21.62 7.68
C LEU A 139 0.14 -22.84 8.30
N PRO A 140 0.13 -23.97 7.58
CA PRO A 140 0.78 -25.19 8.05
C PRO A 140 2.30 -25.01 8.21
N ALA A 141 2.88 -25.66 9.22
CA ALA A 141 4.32 -25.56 9.52
C ALA A 141 5.24 -26.01 8.37
N ASN A 142 4.77 -26.90 7.49
CA ASN A 142 5.53 -27.30 6.29
C ASN A 142 5.64 -26.15 5.29
N GLU A 143 4.56 -25.39 5.05
CA GLU A 143 4.59 -24.20 4.17
C GLU A 143 5.50 -23.11 4.73
N ILE A 144 5.45 -22.87 6.07
CA ILE A 144 6.31 -21.88 6.73
C ILE A 144 7.78 -22.25 6.53
N ARG A 145 8.14 -23.54 6.72
CA ARG A 145 9.50 -24.03 6.56
C ARG A 145 10.04 -23.92 5.13
N GLU A 146 9.18 -23.96 4.15
CA GLU A 146 9.55 -23.81 2.73
C GLU A 146 9.63 -22.35 2.33
N ARG A 147 8.62 -21.55 2.67
CA ARG A 147 8.47 -20.17 2.14
C ARG A 147 9.37 -19.17 2.84
N VAL A 148 9.60 -19.28 4.14
CA VAL A 148 10.41 -18.30 4.88
C VAL A 148 11.85 -18.24 4.36
N PRO A 149 12.59 -19.37 4.19
CA PRO A 149 13.93 -19.32 3.60
C PRO A 149 13.93 -18.76 2.19
N ALA A 150 12.98 -19.14 1.32
CA ALA A 150 12.90 -18.66 -0.04
C ALA A 150 12.69 -17.13 -0.13
N VAL A 151 11.88 -16.56 0.77
CA VAL A 151 11.68 -15.11 0.82
C VAL A 151 12.90 -14.40 1.42
N LEU A 152 13.59 -14.98 2.39
CA LEU A 152 14.84 -14.43 2.92
C LEU A 152 15.96 -14.43 1.88
N GLU A 153 16.07 -15.49 1.07
CA GLU A 153 16.96 -15.53 -0.08
C GLU A 153 16.62 -14.43 -1.11
N MET A 154 15.32 -14.23 -1.41
CA MET A 154 14.89 -13.17 -2.34
C MET A 154 15.32 -11.77 -1.89
N VAL A 155 15.44 -11.52 -0.59
CA VAL A 155 15.91 -10.23 -0.05
C VAL A 155 17.40 -10.23 0.33
N GLY A 156 18.15 -11.33 0.02
CA GLY A 156 19.59 -11.45 0.28
C GLY A 156 19.93 -11.52 1.77
N LEU A 157 19.18 -12.31 2.54
CA LEU A 157 19.35 -12.51 3.98
C LEU A 157 19.39 -13.99 4.39
N GLU A 158 19.69 -14.90 3.47
CA GLU A 158 19.75 -16.34 3.70
C GLU A 158 20.79 -16.73 4.77
N ASP A 159 21.89 -15.99 4.85
CA ASP A 159 22.95 -16.19 5.84
C ASP A 159 22.61 -15.64 7.23
N LYS A 160 21.55 -14.85 7.36
CA LYS A 160 21.09 -14.18 8.58
C LYS A 160 19.84 -14.81 9.22
N ILE A 161 19.38 -15.93 8.69
CA ILE A 161 18.11 -16.57 9.08
C ILE A 161 17.98 -16.81 10.60
N ASN A 162 19.07 -17.16 11.27
CA ASN A 162 19.13 -17.40 12.72
C ASN A 162 19.59 -16.19 13.54
N SER A 163 19.88 -15.06 12.89
CA SER A 163 20.30 -13.82 13.58
C SER A 163 19.09 -13.14 14.23
N TYR A 164 19.36 -12.25 15.18
CA TYR A 164 18.36 -11.38 15.80
C TYR A 164 18.41 -9.97 15.19
N PRO A 165 17.31 -9.19 15.24
CA PRO A 165 17.27 -7.85 14.64
C PRO A 165 18.40 -6.91 15.07
N HIS A 166 18.81 -6.96 16.36
CA HIS A 166 19.89 -6.11 16.88
C HIS A 166 21.28 -6.42 16.30
N GLN A 167 21.43 -7.55 15.60
CA GLN A 167 22.68 -7.97 14.93
C GLN A 167 22.75 -7.51 13.48
N LEU A 168 21.69 -6.88 12.97
CA LEU A 168 21.55 -6.44 11.58
C LEU A 168 21.72 -4.93 11.45
N SER A 169 22.29 -4.51 10.29
CA SER A 169 22.28 -3.11 9.88
C SER A 169 20.85 -2.62 9.61
N GLY A 170 20.62 -1.30 9.58
CA GLY A 170 19.30 -0.73 9.26
C GLY A 170 18.74 -1.20 7.92
N GLY A 171 19.58 -1.26 6.88
CA GLY A 171 19.20 -1.78 5.56
C GLY A 171 18.82 -3.26 5.60
N GLN A 172 19.54 -4.08 6.36
CA GLN A 172 19.19 -5.48 6.57
C GLN A 172 17.87 -5.62 7.34
N GLN A 173 17.64 -4.83 8.39
CA GLN A 173 16.36 -4.82 9.12
C GLN A 173 15.19 -4.44 8.21
N GLN A 174 15.39 -3.46 7.33
CA GLN A 174 14.36 -3.09 6.36
C GLN A 174 14.06 -4.20 5.36
N ARG A 175 15.08 -4.94 4.92
CA ARG A 175 14.89 -6.11 4.05
C ARG A 175 14.11 -7.23 4.76
N VAL A 176 14.28 -7.41 6.08
CA VAL A 176 13.42 -8.32 6.88
C VAL A 176 11.97 -7.83 6.90
N CYS A 177 11.73 -6.52 7.03
CA CYS A 177 10.38 -5.95 6.98
C CYS A 177 9.71 -6.21 5.63
N ILE A 178 10.47 -6.09 4.53
CA ILE A 178 9.97 -6.45 3.19
C ILE A 178 9.67 -7.94 3.12
N ALA A 179 10.58 -8.81 3.57
CA ALA A 179 10.36 -10.26 3.59
C ALA A 179 9.07 -10.63 4.34
N ARG A 180 8.87 -10.05 5.52
CA ARG A 180 7.64 -10.22 6.31
C ARG A 180 6.38 -9.72 5.59
N ALA A 181 6.48 -8.62 4.85
CA ALA A 181 5.35 -8.05 4.13
C ALA A 181 4.95 -8.89 2.91
N VAL A 182 5.91 -9.59 2.25
CA VAL A 182 5.66 -10.31 1.00
C VAL A 182 5.46 -11.81 1.16
N VAL A 183 5.79 -12.39 2.33
CA VAL A 183 5.76 -13.84 2.55
C VAL A 183 4.39 -14.49 2.29
N ASN A 184 3.30 -13.72 2.39
CA ASN A 184 1.93 -14.16 2.12
C ASN A 184 1.42 -13.81 0.71
N ASP A 185 2.32 -13.52 -0.25
CA ASP A 185 1.99 -13.15 -1.64
C ASP A 185 0.91 -12.07 -1.74
N PRO A 186 1.15 -10.86 -1.20
CA PRO A 186 0.15 -9.81 -1.17
C PRO A 186 -0.15 -9.28 -2.57
N LEU A 187 -1.40 -8.87 -2.81
CA LEU A 187 -1.81 -8.19 -4.05
C LEU A 187 -1.35 -6.74 -4.09
N LEU A 188 -1.18 -6.13 -2.91
CA LEU A 188 -0.80 -4.74 -2.72
C LEU A 188 0.27 -4.62 -1.64
N ILE A 189 1.33 -3.90 -1.93
CA ILE A 189 2.31 -3.45 -0.93
C ILE A 189 2.15 -1.95 -0.75
N ILE A 190 2.10 -1.53 0.51
CA ILE A 190 2.14 -0.12 0.91
C ILE A 190 3.39 0.06 1.77
N ALA A 191 4.32 0.88 1.30
CA ALA A 191 5.54 1.22 2.01
C ALA A 191 5.50 2.69 2.42
N ASP A 192 5.50 2.95 3.72
CA ASP A 192 5.51 4.30 4.29
C ASP A 192 6.94 4.66 4.68
N GLU A 193 7.58 5.55 3.91
CA GLU A 193 8.97 6.00 4.05
C GLU A 193 9.99 4.83 4.20
N PRO A 194 10.00 3.85 3.29
CA PRO A 194 10.78 2.61 3.47
C PRO A 194 12.30 2.83 3.47
N THR A 195 12.77 4.00 3.07
CA THR A 195 14.19 4.36 2.98
C THR A 195 14.58 5.49 3.92
N GLY A 196 13.64 6.03 4.72
CA GLY A 196 13.83 7.25 5.49
C GLY A 196 14.94 7.22 6.56
N ASN A 197 15.36 6.01 6.98
CA ASN A 197 16.39 5.79 8.00
C ASN A 197 17.65 5.09 7.43
N LEU A 198 17.82 5.07 6.09
CA LEU A 198 18.87 4.33 5.41
C LEU A 198 19.83 5.29 4.68
N ASP A 199 21.08 4.85 4.51
CA ASP A 199 22.01 5.49 3.61
C ASP A 199 21.59 5.27 2.14
N PRO A 200 22.16 6.03 1.17
CA PRO A 200 21.76 5.97 -0.23
C PRO A 200 21.88 4.60 -0.87
N ASP A 201 22.94 3.82 -0.54
CA ASP A 201 23.18 2.51 -1.14
C ASP A 201 22.14 1.49 -0.67
N ASN A 202 21.91 1.41 0.64
CA ASN A 202 20.86 0.56 1.22
C ASN A 202 19.45 0.99 0.75
N SER A 203 19.21 2.30 0.58
CA SER A 203 17.96 2.82 0.03
C SER A 203 17.71 2.31 -1.37
N TRP A 204 18.74 2.29 -2.20
CA TRP A 204 18.65 1.78 -3.56
C TRP A 204 18.40 0.27 -3.63
N GLU A 205 19.06 -0.50 -2.77
CA GLU A 205 18.81 -1.95 -2.65
C GLU A 205 17.35 -2.25 -2.28
N VAL A 206 16.84 -1.58 -1.26
CA VAL A 206 15.43 -1.70 -0.81
C VAL A 206 14.46 -1.39 -1.95
N MET A 207 14.67 -0.32 -2.69
CA MET A 207 13.79 0.06 -3.79
C MET A 207 13.89 -0.90 -4.98
N ASN A 208 15.07 -1.48 -5.24
CA ASN A 208 15.25 -2.52 -6.27
C ASN A 208 14.49 -3.81 -5.89
N ILE A 209 14.49 -4.20 -4.63
CA ILE A 209 13.70 -5.35 -4.14
C ILE A 209 12.21 -5.08 -4.37
N LEU A 210 11.69 -3.92 -3.96
CA LEU A 210 10.29 -3.54 -4.19
C LEU A 210 9.94 -3.53 -5.69
N HIS A 211 10.85 -3.05 -6.53
CA HIS A 211 10.67 -3.09 -7.97
C HIS A 211 10.66 -4.52 -8.55
N ALA A 212 11.52 -5.41 -8.05
CA ALA A 212 11.52 -6.82 -8.44
C ALA A 212 10.21 -7.53 -8.05
N ILE A 213 9.66 -7.22 -6.87
CA ILE A 213 8.36 -7.72 -6.42
C ILE A 213 7.24 -7.19 -7.33
N ASN A 214 7.29 -5.90 -7.65
CA ASN A 214 6.30 -5.30 -8.57
C ASN A 214 6.32 -5.95 -9.96
N LYS A 215 7.51 -6.29 -10.51
CA LYS A 215 7.62 -7.00 -11.79
C LYS A 215 6.94 -8.38 -11.79
N ARG A 216 6.72 -8.98 -10.63
CA ARG A 216 5.96 -10.23 -10.47
C ARG A 216 4.45 -10.02 -10.44
N GLY A 217 3.98 -8.77 -10.57
CA GLY A 217 2.55 -8.41 -10.66
C GLY A 217 1.94 -7.79 -9.40
N THR A 218 2.68 -7.71 -8.29
CA THR A 218 2.21 -7.04 -7.06
C THR A 218 2.14 -5.53 -7.30
N THR A 219 1.03 -4.91 -6.93
CA THR A 219 0.90 -3.44 -6.92
C THR A 219 1.70 -2.85 -5.77
N VAL A 220 2.46 -1.78 -6.00
CA VAL A 220 3.31 -1.15 -4.98
C VAL A 220 2.99 0.33 -4.88
N ILE A 221 2.71 0.80 -3.67
CA ILE A 221 2.59 2.22 -3.32
C ILE A 221 3.70 2.55 -2.33
N THR A 222 4.57 3.48 -2.68
CA THR A 222 5.65 3.94 -1.81
C THR A 222 5.44 5.41 -1.48
N ALA A 223 5.10 5.71 -0.23
CA ALA A 223 5.10 7.09 0.26
C ALA A 223 6.54 7.48 0.60
N THR A 224 7.02 8.57 0.01
CA THR A 224 8.39 9.04 0.22
C THR A 224 8.54 10.53 -0.02
N HIS A 225 9.59 11.10 0.57
CA HIS A 225 10.07 12.45 0.29
C HIS A 225 11.45 12.45 -0.41
N ASP A 226 11.98 11.28 -0.77
CA ASP A 226 13.26 11.11 -1.47
C ASP A 226 13.11 11.45 -2.96
N ARG A 227 13.52 12.67 -3.31
CA ARG A 227 13.45 13.19 -4.70
C ARG A 227 14.35 12.43 -5.66
N GLU A 228 15.55 12.09 -5.20
CA GLU A 228 16.53 11.43 -6.05
C GLU A 228 16.02 10.04 -6.46
N MET A 229 15.49 9.30 -5.51
CA MET A 229 14.92 7.98 -5.74
C MET A 229 13.74 8.01 -6.72
N VAL A 230 12.80 8.95 -6.51
CA VAL A 230 11.64 9.14 -7.40
C VAL A 230 12.09 9.43 -8.84
N ASN A 231 13.00 10.42 -9.00
CA ASN A 231 13.48 10.85 -10.32
C ASN A 231 14.29 9.76 -11.03
N ARG A 232 15.01 8.92 -10.29
CA ARG A 232 15.81 7.82 -10.85
C ARG A 232 14.95 6.66 -11.31
N MET A 233 13.89 6.31 -10.57
CA MET A 233 13.03 5.18 -10.90
C MET A 233 12.00 5.45 -11.99
N LYS A 234 11.62 6.70 -12.22
CA LYS A 234 10.68 7.16 -13.28
C LYS A 234 9.39 6.35 -13.32
N LYS A 235 8.74 6.20 -12.17
CA LYS A 235 7.43 5.56 -12.04
C LYS A 235 6.32 6.60 -11.97
N ARG A 236 5.07 6.13 -11.88
CA ARG A 236 3.93 7.04 -11.66
C ARG A 236 4.10 7.78 -10.34
N VAL A 237 3.90 9.08 -10.37
CA VAL A 237 4.02 9.98 -9.21
C VAL A 237 2.67 10.64 -8.95
N ILE A 238 2.16 10.47 -7.74
CA ILE A 238 0.98 11.14 -7.22
C ILE A 238 1.44 12.10 -6.14
N ALA A 239 1.29 13.40 -6.39
CA ALA A 239 1.70 14.43 -5.45
C ALA A 239 0.48 14.92 -4.64
N LEU A 240 0.61 14.87 -3.31
CA LEU A 240 -0.36 15.42 -2.37
C LEU A 240 0.15 16.76 -1.82
N CYS A 241 -0.76 17.73 -1.73
CA CYS A 241 -0.53 18.99 -1.03
C CYS A 241 -1.83 19.40 -0.33
N ASP A 242 -1.75 19.75 0.96
CA ASP A 242 -2.88 20.19 1.79
C ASP A 242 -4.13 19.29 1.68
N GLY A 243 -3.92 17.99 1.60
CA GLY A 243 -4.97 16.99 1.49
C GLY A 243 -5.57 16.80 0.11
N CYS A 244 -5.05 17.45 -0.94
CA CYS A 244 -5.51 17.33 -2.32
C CYS A 244 -4.45 16.65 -3.20
N ILE A 245 -4.88 15.91 -4.25
CA ILE A 245 -3.98 15.51 -5.33
C ILE A 245 -3.76 16.73 -6.22
N VAL A 246 -2.50 17.17 -6.30
CA VAL A 246 -2.11 18.31 -7.15
C VAL A 246 -1.43 17.89 -8.44
N ARG A 247 -0.97 16.63 -8.51
CA ARG A 247 -0.32 16.07 -9.69
C ARG A 247 -0.47 14.55 -9.71
N ASP A 248 -0.69 13.98 -10.88
CA ASP A 248 -0.73 12.54 -11.14
C ASP A 248 -0.13 12.29 -12.53
N GLU A 249 1.07 11.75 -12.59
CA GLU A 249 1.86 11.58 -13.81
C GLU A 249 2.39 10.15 -13.92
N GLU A 250 2.16 9.47 -15.07
CA GLU A 250 2.58 8.07 -15.28
C GLU A 250 4.10 7.86 -15.23
N ARG A 251 4.89 8.88 -15.57
CA ARG A 251 6.36 8.91 -15.47
C ARG A 251 6.77 10.28 -14.93
N GLY A 252 6.42 10.51 -13.68
CA GLY A 252 6.65 11.79 -13.03
C GLY A 252 8.05 11.88 -12.42
N GLU A 253 8.44 13.12 -12.15
CA GLU A 253 9.54 13.49 -11.27
C GLU A 253 8.98 14.02 -9.96
N TYR A 254 9.84 14.18 -8.94
CA TYR A 254 9.41 14.69 -7.62
C TYR A 254 8.97 16.15 -7.69
#